data_d0af8eceb9be0d3ee1587cd485b6f0a6
#
_entry.id   d0af8eceb9be0d3ee1587cd485b6f0a6
#
_cell.length_a   1.000
_cell.length_b   1.000
_cell.length_c   1.000
_cell.angle_alpha   90.00
_cell.angle_beta   90.00
_cell.angle_gamma   90.00
#
_symmetry.space_group_name_H-M   'P 1'
#
loop_
_entity.id
_entity.type
_entity.pdbx_description
1 polymer ?
#
loop_
_entity_poly.entity_id
_entity_poly.type
_entity_poly.pdbx_seq_one_letter_code
_entity_poly.pdbx_strand_id
1 'polypeptide(L)'
;IEKQLSSQPESVRNMVASINDSLKQGKLVPNVPFGMEALFRQSVQPYMISWYKYNPQQVIKELKIPVLIVQGKNDIQVLVEDAELLKKAAPSATLLLIEKMNHVLKDCDTVDPQKQMAVYANPSLPVNATLISSLSSFIKEKK
;
A
#
# COMPACT_ATOMS: atom_id res chain seq x y z
N ILE A 1 -7.63 -2.00 -1.07
CA ILE A 1 -8.77 -2.38 -0.21
C ILE A 1 -9.49 -3.59 -0.79
N GLU A 2 -9.96 -3.58 -2.04
CA GLU A 2 -10.74 -4.69 -2.63
C GLU A 2 -9.98 -6.02 -2.64
N LYS A 3 -8.70 -6.01 -3.04
CA LYS A 3 -7.84 -7.20 -3.00
C LYS A 3 -7.62 -7.73 -1.57
N GLN A 4 -7.47 -6.85 -0.59
CA GLN A 4 -7.30 -7.22 0.82
C GLN A 4 -8.55 -7.88 1.41
N LEU A 5 -9.71 -7.63 0.83
CA LEU A 5 -10.99 -8.18 1.26
C LEU A 5 -11.44 -9.38 0.40
N SER A 6 -10.56 -9.93 -0.45
CA SER A 6 -10.90 -11.04 -1.35
C SER A 6 -11.40 -12.29 -0.61
N SER A 7 -10.95 -12.53 0.61
CA SER A 7 -11.38 -13.64 1.47
C SER A 7 -12.70 -13.38 2.23
N GLN A 8 -13.23 -12.15 2.18
CA GLN A 8 -14.47 -11.80 2.85
C GLN A 8 -15.70 -12.29 2.06
N PRO A 9 -16.85 -12.50 2.72
CA PRO A 9 -18.12 -12.85 2.05
C PRO A 9 -18.45 -11.85 0.92
N GLU A 10 -19.11 -12.34 -0.10
CA GLU A 10 -19.48 -11.53 -1.27
C GLU A 10 -20.30 -10.28 -0.89
N SER A 11 -21.23 -10.43 0.05
CA SER A 11 -22.02 -9.30 0.56
C SER A 11 -21.16 -8.18 1.14
N VAL A 12 -20.08 -8.52 1.87
CA VAL A 12 -19.13 -7.55 2.42
C VAL A 12 -18.34 -6.88 1.30
N ARG A 13 -17.86 -7.66 0.34
CA ARG A 13 -17.12 -7.14 -0.82
C ARG A 13 -17.95 -6.16 -1.65
N ASN A 14 -19.21 -6.52 -1.92
CA ASN A 14 -20.14 -5.67 -2.67
C ASN A 14 -20.45 -4.36 -1.93
N MET A 15 -20.60 -4.42 -0.61
CA MET A 15 -20.80 -3.26 0.23
C MET A 15 -19.60 -2.31 0.18
N VAL A 16 -18.40 -2.84 0.32
CA VAL A 16 -17.15 -2.06 0.24
C VAL A 16 -16.99 -1.45 -1.16
N ALA A 17 -17.28 -2.20 -2.22
CA ALA A 17 -17.22 -1.69 -3.60
C ALA A 17 -18.18 -0.50 -3.79
N SER A 18 -19.43 -0.61 -3.31
CA SER A 18 -20.43 0.46 -3.40
C SER A 18 -20.01 1.72 -2.66
N ILE A 19 -19.42 1.58 -1.46
CA ILE A 19 -18.88 2.72 -0.71
C ILE A 19 -17.72 3.37 -1.48
N ASN A 20 -16.76 2.55 -1.94
CA ASN A 20 -15.61 3.05 -2.70
C ASN A 20 -16.06 3.80 -3.96
N ASP A 21 -17.04 3.29 -4.69
CA ASP A 21 -17.53 3.93 -5.91
C ASP A 21 -18.20 5.28 -5.62
N SER A 22 -18.91 5.39 -4.50
CA SER A 22 -19.44 6.68 -4.04
C SER A 22 -18.32 7.67 -3.73
N LEU A 23 -17.31 7.24 -2.98
CA LEU A 23 -16.17 8.07 -2.60
C LEU A 23 -15.30 8.46 -3.81
N LYS A 24 -15.13 7.58 -4.80
CA LYS A 24 -14.46 7.90 -6.08
C LYS A 24 -15.20 9.00 -6.87
N GLN A 25 -16.52 9.05 -6.73
CA GLN A 25 -17.34 10.13 -7.31
C GLN A 25 -17.36 11.42 -6.46
N GLY A 26 -16.61 11.46 -5.36
CA GLY A 26 -16.60 12.60 -4.43
C GLY A 26 -17.83 12.69 -3.53
N LYS A 27 -18.64 11.63 -3.45
CA LYS A 27 -19.86 11.60 -2.64
C LYS A 27 -19.57 10.98 -1.27
N LEU A 28 -20.00 11.67 -0.21
CA LEU A 28 -19.95 11.13 1.14
C LEU A 28 -21.03 10.05 1.35
N VAL A 29 -20.70 9.05 2.15
CA VAL A 29 -21.61 7.99 2.59
C VAL A 29 -21.93 8.22 4.07
N PRO A 30 -23.06 8.85 4.40
CA PRO A 30 -23.37 9.24 5.78
C PRO A 30 -23.65 8.04 6.69
N ASN A 31 -24.29 7.01 6.14
CA ASN A 31 -24.66 5.81 6.88
C ASN A 31 -23.73 4.66 6.51
N VAL A 32 -22.60 4.59 7.21
CA VAL A 32 -21.66 3.49 7.05
C VAL A 32 -22.22 2.25 7.75
N PRO A 33 -22.28 1.09 7.09
CA PRO A 33 -22.79 -0.14 7.69
C PRO A 33 -21.94 -0.57 8.89
N PHE A 34 -22.61 -1.22 9.86
CA PHE A 34 -21.97 -1.73 11.07
C PHE A 34 -20.74 -2.60 10.73
N GLY A 35 -19.64 -2.37 11.43
CA GLY A 35 -18.37 -3.07 11.23
C GLY A 35 -17.49 -2.47 10.12
N MET A 36 -17.98 -1.47 9.36
CA MET A 36 -17.21 -0.78 8.33
C MET A 36 -16.64 0.57 8.79
N GLU A 37 -16.98 1.00 10.01
CA GLU A 37 -16.59 2.30 10.56
C GLU A 37 -15.06 2.45 10.67
N ALA A 38 -14.35 1.35 10.94
CA ALA A 38 -12.90 1.37 11.02
C ALA A 38 -12.25 1.86 9.71
N LEU A 39 -12.86 1.54 8.56
CA LEU A 39 -12.37 1.90 7.22
C LEU A 39 -13.03 3.18 6.69
N PHE A 40 -14.33 3.36 6.91
CA PHE A 40 -15.14 4.35 6.19
C PHE A 40 -15.84 5.37 7.10
N ARG A 41 -15.43 5.54 8.36
CA ARG A 41 -16.01 6.57 9.23
C ARG A 41 -16.01 7.92 8.54
N GLN A 42 -17.05 8.73 8.78
CA GLN A 42 -17.26 10.01 8.09
C GLN A 42 -16.02 10.93 8.10
N SER A 43 -15.28 10.97 9.21
CA SER A 43 -14.08 11.81 9.33
C SER A 43 -12.92 11.41 8.39
N VAL A 44 -12.90 10.17 7.88
CA VAL A 44 -11.88 9.65 6.96
C VAL A 44 -12.28 9.82 5.49
N GLN A 45 -13.58 9.90 5.20
CA GLN A 45 -14.08 9.92 3.84
C GLN A 45 -13.55 11.10 3.00
N PRO A 46 -13.48 12.35 3.49
CA PRO A 46 -12.89 13.45 2.71
C PRO A 46 -11.44 13.18 2.31
N TYR A 47 -10.66 12.53 3.18
CA TYR A 47 -9.30 12.14 2.91
C TYR A 47 -9.25 11.05 1.82
N MET A 48 -10.09 10.02 1.90
CA MET A 48 -10.20 8.99 0.85
C MET A 48 -10.62 9.59 -0.49
N ILE A 49 -11.58 10.49 -0.52
CA ILE A 49 -12.00 11.22 -1.73
C ILE A 49 -10.81 11.96 -2.34
N SER A 50 -9.97 12.59 -1.51
CA SER A 50 -8.77 13.29 -2.00
C SER A 50 -7.78 12.33 -2.68
N TRP A 51 -7.63 11.13 -2.17
CA TRP A 51 -6.76 10.09 -2.75
C TRP A 51 -7.29 9.58 -4.09
N TYR A 52 -8.59 9.31 -4.18
CA TYR A 52 -9.20 8.75 -5.38
C TYR A 52 -9.14 9.67 -6.60
N LYS A 53 -8.77 10.93 -6.43
CA LYS A 53 -8.52 11.87 -7.53
C LYS A 53 -7.27 11.51 -8.34
N TYR A 54 -6.34 10.76 -7.76
CA TYR A 54 -5.06 10.47 -8.37
C TYR A 54 -4.94 9.01 -8.79
N ASN A 55 -4.48 8.81 -10.01
CA ASN A 55 -4.02 7.51 -10.47
C ASN A 55 -2.50 7.43 -10.29
N PRO A 56 -1.97 6.60 -9.37
CA PRO A 56 -0.54 6.53 -9.08
C PRO A 56 0.32 6.22 -10.32
N GLN A 57 -0.19 5.38 -11.23
CA GLN A 57 0.50 5.04 -12.48
C GLN A 57 0.60 6.22 -13.44
N GLN A 58 -0.34 7.14 -13.43
CA GLN A 58 -0.25 8.37 -14.23
C GLN A 58 0.67 9.39 -13.56
N VAL A 59 0.52 9.58 -12.26
CA VAL A 59 1.34 10.53 -11.51
C VAL A 59 2.82 10.20 -11.60
N ILE A 60 3.20 8.93 -11.44
CA ILE A 60 4.62 8.52 -11.49
C ILE A 60 5.27 8.78 -12.85
N LYS A 61 4.52 8.75 -13.95
CA LYS A 61 5.02 9.07 -15.31
C LYS A 61 5.47 10.51 -15.47
N GLU A 62 4.90 11.41 -14.69
CA GLU A 62 5.17 12.86 -14.77
C GLU A 62 6.44 13.25 -14.01
N LEU A 63 6.95 12.37 -13.15
CA LEU A 63 8.15 12.63 -12.37
C LEU A 63 9.37 12.72 -13.27
N LYS A 64 10.11 13.82 -13.16
CA LYS A 64 11.36 14.10 -13.91
C LYS A 64 12.62 13.91 -13.07
N ILE A 65 12.46 13.39 -11.87
CA ILE A 65 13.54 13.07 -10.93
C ILE A 65 13.82 11.57 -10.92
N PRO A 66 14.99 11.13 -10.45
CA PRO A 66 15.25 9.71 -10.22
C PRO A 66 14.23 9.12 -9.23
N VAL A 67 13.69 7.96 -9.55
CA VAL A 67 12.68 7.27 -8.73
C VAL A 67 13.16 5.89 -8.36
N LEU A 68 13.10 5.56 -7.07
CA LEU A 68 13.28 4.22 -6.54
C LEU A 68 11.94 3.72 -5.97
N ILE A 69 11.42 2.64 -6.55
CA ILE A 69 10.25 1.92 -6.06
C ILE A 69 10.77 0.76 -5.21
N VAL A 70 10.35 0.70 -3.96
CA VAL A 70 10.75 -0.39 -3.06
C VAL A 70 9.51 -1.11 -2.56
N GLN A 71 9.54 -2.45 -2.61
CA GLN A 71 8.46 -3.29 -2.15
C GLN A 71 8.99 -4.52 -1.42
N GLY A 72 8.41 -4.81 -0.26
CA GLY A 72 8.66 -6.07 0.45
C GLY A 72 7.84 -7.21 -0.14
N LYS A 73 8.47 -8.37 -0.36
CA LYS A 73 7.75 -9.53 -0.90
C LYS A 73 6.81 -10.19 0.10
N ASN A 74 7.03 -9.98 1.39
CA ASN A 74 6.16 -10.47 2.46
C ASN A 74 5.21 -9.39 3.00
N ASP A 75 4.99 -8.31 2.23
CA ASP A 75 3.98 -7.32 2.55
C ASP A 75 2.58 -7.89 2.28
N ILE A 76 1.76 -8.02 3.34
CA ILE A 76 0.39 -8.51 3.26
C ILE A 76 -0.65 -7.40 3.04
N GLN A 77 -0.23 -6.14 3.01
CA GLN A 77 -1.12 -5.00 2.81
C GLN A 77 -1.01 -4.42 1.39
N VAL A 78 0.20 -4.31 0.86
CA VAL A 78 0.46 -3.85 -0.51
C VAL A 78 1.21 -4.95 -1.25
N LEU A 79 0.71 -5.35 -2.40
CA LEU A 79 1.22 -6.48 -3.15
C LEU A 79 2.39 -6.06 -4.08
N VAL A 80 3.23 -7.03 -4.42
CA VAL A 80 4.34 -6.85 -5.37
C VAL A 80 3.84 -6.33 -6.72
N GLU A 81 2.66 -6.79 -7.15
CA GLU A 81 2.03 -6.37 -8.40
C GLU A 81 1.77 -4.85 -8.45
N ASP A 82 1.50 -4.21 -7.31
CA ASP A 82 1.29 -2.76 -7.26
C ASP A 82 2.60 -2.01 -7.57
N ALA A 83 3.73 -2.49 -7.06
CA ALA A 83 5.06 -1.96 -7.37
C ALA A 83 5.45 -2.22 -8.84
N GLU A 84 5.14 -3.39 -9.38
CA GLU A 84 5.37 -3.74 -10.79
C GLU A 84 4.54 -2.88 -11.73
N LEU A 85 3.29 -2.56 -11.39
CA LEU A 85 2.45 -1.62 -12.14
C LEU A 85 3.06 -0.21 -12.18
N LEU A 86 3.62 0.27 -11.07
CA LEU A 86 4.34 1.54 -11.04
C LEU A 86 5.60 1.50 -11.88
N LYS A 87 6.39 0.42 -11.80
CA LYS A 87 7.59 0.22 -12.64
C LYS A 87 7.23 0.18 -14.13
N LYS A 88 6.16 -0.51 -14.49
CA LYS A 88 5.65 -0.56 -15.87
C LYS A 88 5.23 0.84 -16.35
N ALA A 89 4.62 1.64 -15.48
CA ALA A 89 4.21 3.00 -15.80
C ALA A 89 5.39 3.97 -15.93
N ALA A 90 6.47 3.77 -15.17
CA ALA A 90 7.68 4.57 -15.21
C ALA A 90 8.91 3.68 -15.44
N PRO A 91 9.22 3.31 -16.70
CA PRO A 91 10.31 2.38 -17.03
C PRO A 91 11.70 2.86 -16.58
N SER A 92 11.90 4.16 -16.44
CA SER A 92 13.15 4.76 -15.93
C SER A 92 13.33 4.61 -14.42
N ALA A 93 12.27 4.35 -13.67
CA ALA A 93 12.36 4.13 -12.22
C ALA A 93 13.13 2.83 -11.92
N THR A 94 13.87 2.81 -10.83
CA THR A 94 14.48 1.57 -10.31
C THR A 94 13.46 0.84 -9.47
N LEU A 95 13.27 -0.47 -9.69
CA LEU A 95 12.43 -1.32 -8.83
C LEU A 95 13.33 -2.22 -7.99
N LEU A 96 13.13 -2.17 -6.68
CA LEU A 96 13.80 -3.02 -5.70
C LEU A 96 12.75 -3.85 -4.94
N LEU A 97 12.77 -5.16 -5.15
CA LEU A 97 11.97 -6.11 -4.39
C LEU A 97 12.85 -6.72 -3.29
N ILE A 98 12.43 -6.58 -2.03
CA ILE A 98 13.18 -7.08 -0.87
C ILE A 98 12.51 -8.32 -0.32
N GLU A 99 13.26 -9.44 -0.36
CA GLU A 99 12.83 -10.69 0.27
C GLU A 99 12.51 -10.46 1.75
N LYS A 100 11.53 -11.20 2.28
CA LYS A 100 11.16 -11.21 3.70
C LYS A 100 10.75 -9.87 4.30
N MET A 101 10.86 -8.74 3.60
CA MET A 101 10.42 -7.45 4.12
C MET A 101 8.90 -7.35 4.10
N ASN A 102 8.33 -6.93 5.22
CA ASN A 102 6.90 -6.72 5.41
C ASN A 102 6.49 -5.23 5.26
N HIS A 103 5.20 -4.94 5.49
CA HIS A 103 4.64 -3.59 5.35
C HIS A 103 5.26 -2.55 6.29
N VAL A 104 5.71 -2.95 7.47
CA VAL A 104 6.39 -2.05 8.43
C VAL A 104 7.91 -2.05 8.24
N LEU A 105 8.38 -2.46 7.07
CA LEU A 105 9.78 -2.41 6.63
C LEU A 105 10.73 -3.26 7.49
N LYS A 106 10.22 -4.29 8.15
CA LYS A 106 10.98 -5.23 8.98
C LYS A 106 11.06 -6.59 8.32
N ASP A 107 12.08 -7.36 8.71
CA ASP A 107 12.17 -8.77 8.28
C ASP A 107 11.06 -9.61 8.92
N CYS A 108 10.36 -10.36 8.08
CA CYS A 108 9.35 -11.34 8.48
C CYS A 108 9.33 -12.49 7.49
N ASP A 109 9.65 -13.71 7.94
CA ASP A 109 9.76 -14.89 7.08
C ASP A 109 8.45 -15.52 6.63
N THR A 110 7.33 -14.89 6.93
CA THR A 110 6.00 -15.45 6.70
C THR A 110 5.00 -14.40 6.26
N VAL A 111 3.99 -14.82 5.52
CA VAL A 111 2.80 -14.03 5.17
C VAL A 111 1.60 -14.35 6.08
N ASP A 112 1.77 -15.19 7.09
CA ASP A 112 0.74 -15.48 8.08
C ASP A 112 0.36 -14.21 8.86
N PRO A 113 -0.93 -13.77 8.85
CA PRO A 113 -1.32 -12.50 9.45
C PRO A 113 -1.03 -12.39 10.95
N GLN A 114 -1.18 -13.49 11.71
CA GLN A 114 -0.96 -13.45 13.16
C GLN A 114 0.53 -13.26 13.49
N LYS A 115 1.41 -13.95 12.76
CA LYS A 115 2.86 -13.80 12.90
C LYS A 115 3.32 -12.43 12.42
N GLN A 116 2.74 -11.91 11.36
CA GLN A 116 2.99 -10.54 10.88
C GLN A 116 2.66 -9.50 11.95
N MET A 117 1.51 -9.63 12.62
CA MET A 117 1.11 -8.71 13.70
C MET A 117 2.09 -8.70 14.87
N ALA A 118 2.69 -9.83 15.21
CA ALA A 118 3.72 -9.88 16.23
C ALA A 118 4.98 -9.08 15.85
N VAL A 119 5.38 -9.12 14.57
CA VAL A 119 6.48 -8.31 14.04
C VAL A 119 6.11 -6.82 14.02
N TYR A 120 4.88 -6.47 13.65
CA TYR A 120 4.39 -5.09 13.62
C TYR A 120 4.45 -4.43 14.99
N ALA A 121 4.00 -5.16 16.02
CA ALA A 121 3.94 -4.67 17.39
C ALA A 121 5.30 -4.63 18.11
N ASN A 122 6.36 -5.22 17.56
CA ASN A 122 7.66 -5.30 18.22
C ASN A 122 8.57 -4.12 17.87
N PRO A 123 8.72 -3.09 18.74
CA PRO A 123 9.57 -1.94 18.45
C PRO A 123 11.07 -2.24 18.48
N SER A 124 11.48 -3.37 19.06
CA SER A 124 12.90 -3.75 19.15
C SER A 124 13.46 -4.37 17.86
N LEU A 125 12.60 -4.77 16.93
CA LEU A 125 13.06 -5.27 15.64
C LEU A 125 13.51 -4.10 14.75
N PRO A 126 14.70 -4.18 14.16
CA PRO A 126 15.22 -3.14 13.29
C PRO A 126 14.47 -3.09 11.96
N VAL A 127 14.61 -1.96 11.27
CA VAL A 127 14.25 -1.84 9.85
C VAL A 127 15.18 -2.76 9.03
N ASN A 128 14.66 -3.32 7.95
CA ASN A 128 15.42 -4.19 7.05
C ASN A 128 16.73 -3.54 6.59
N ALA A 129 17.85 -4.25 6.77
CA ALA A 129 19.18 -3.71 6.49
C ALA A 129 19.41 -3.46 4.98
N THR A 130 18.84 -4.31 4.11
CA THR A 130 18.92 -4.15 2.65
C THR A 130 18.21 -2.88 2.22
N LEU A 131 17.06 -2.55 2.83
CA LEU A 131 16.36 -1.29 2.55
C LEU A 131 17.27 -0.09 2.86
N ILE A 132 17.86 -0.05 4.06
CA ILE A 132 18.72 1.08 4.48
C ILE A 132 19.92 1.25 3.55
N SER A 133 20.62 0.16 3.23
CA SER A 133 21.80 0.22 2.34
C SER A 133 21.43 0.64 0.93
N SER A 134 20.34 0.09 0.38
CA SER A 134 19.89 0.42 -0.99
C SER A 134 19.42 1.86 -1.13
N LEU A 135 18.67 2.38 -0.14
CA LEU A 135 18.27 3.80 -0.10
C LEU A 135 19.51 4.72 -0.05
N SER A 136 20.46 4.38 0.82
CA SER A 136 21.70 5.16 0.96
C SER A 136 22.51 5.19 -0.33
N SER A 137 22.64 4.06 -1.02
CA SER A 137 23.32 3.96 -2.30
C SER A 137 22.61 4.77 -3.39
N PHE A 138 21.29 4.58 -3.52
CA PHE A 138 20.50 5.31 -4.51
C PHE A 138 20.62 6.84 -4.36
N ILE A 139 20.56 7.35 -3.12
CA ILE A 139 20.68 8.79 -2.87
C ILE A 139 22.09 9.30 -3.21
N LYS A 140 23.14 8.52 -2.90
CA LYS A 140 24.54 8.91 -3.19
C LYS A 140 24.86 8.92 -4.69
N GLU A 141 24.32 7.95 -5.44
CA GLU A 141 24.55 7.83 -6.89
C GLU A 141 23.84 8.92 -7.70
N LYS A 142 22.84 9.59 -7.14
CA LYS A 142 22.04 10.61 -7.84
C LYS A 142 22.38 12.04 -7.43
N LYS A 143 23.44 12.20 -6.62
CA LYS A 143 24.08 13.51 -6.40
C LYS A 143 25.04 13.84 -7.52
#